data_69a0bc75f0958486c24585a74f9f6612
#
_entry.id   69a0bc75f0958486c24585a74f9f6612
#
_cell.length_a   1.000
_cell.length_b   1.000
_cell.length_c   1.000
_cell.angle_alpha   90.00
_cell.angle_beta   90.00
_cell.angle_gamma   90.00
#
_symmetry.space_group_name_H-M   'P 1'
#
loop_
_entity.id
_entity.type
_entity.pdbx_description
1 polymer ?
#
loop_
_entity_poly.entity_id
_entity_poly.type
_entity_poly.pdbx_seq_one_letter_code
_entity_poly.pdbx_strand_id
1 'polypeptide(L)'
;KEPVWNLLNYIGYYITCGNYQIFSGAVAITTNGLLAYSIYRYWKYANLPSVTLISMLSLLLFFSEYFGTINNLLRQFFAVSIVIYVYVGKIISGKVNWWLLIAACFIHTLSFIFLPFIVWKPLFHTIKWRQLIYIILVLCISVIVINNISFLSRLFSSIDFLMYGFSRIESGANPADKNYLTFDSTAVYVTAIFVSAMCILMNYFLRKDKCTIFLTNVMFFLMIICILIYNLLPEIMTRIYVMRFCIWPFVLPLFMVKYKPVNTVYAWGIFIFFFTRFLVTFDDIGGGGFFPPIADLLPRTLIQYLI
;
A
#
# COMPACT_ATOMS: atom_id res chain seq x y z
N LYS A 1 15.96 -13.42 -0.90
CA LYS A 1 15.69 -13.55 0.55
C LYS A 1 15.89 -12.18 1.17
N GLU A 2 15.12 -11.82 2.19
CA GLU A 2 14.97 -10.47 2.74
C GLU A 2 15.84 -10.31 4.00
N PRO A 3 17.10 -9.87 3.87
CA PRO A 3 18.08 -9.95 4.95
C PRO A 3 17.73 -9.05 6.15
N VAL A 4 17.15 -7.86 5.90
CA VAL A 4 16.78 -6.94 6.99
C VAL A 4 15.59 -7.50 7.78
N TRP A 5 14.64 -8.14 7.10
CA TRP A 5 13.54 -8.81 7.80
C TRP A 5 14.02 -9.98 8.66
N ASN A 6 14.93 -10.80 8.14
CA ASN A 6 15.50 -11.89 8.90
C ASN A 6 16.26 -11.40 10.15
N LEU A 7 17.01 -10.29 10.00
CA LEU A 7 17.68 -9.65 11.14
C LEU A 7 16.67 -9.14 12.18
N LEU A 8 15.58 -8.50 11.73
CA LEU A 8 14.51 -8.03 12.63
C LEU A 8 13.83 -9.18 13.37
N ASN A 9 13.54 -10.30 12.69
CA ASN A 9 13.01 -11.50 13.34
C ASN A 9 13.97 -12.06 14.38
N TYR A 10 15.26 -12.12 14.06
CA TYR A 10 16.29 -12.59 14.97
C TYR A 10 16.35 -11.71 16.24
N ILE A 11 16.44 -10.40 16.08
CA ILE A 11 16.45 -9.45 17.19
C ILE A 11 15.13 -9.54 17.97
N GLY A 12 14.01 -9.60 17.26
CA GLY A 12 12.68 -9.71 17.85
C GLY A 12 12.52 -10.97 18.71
N TYR A 13 13.04 -12.12 18.25
CA TYR A 13 13.02 -13.36 19.00
C TYR A 13 13.69 -13.22 20.38
N TYR A 14 14.86 -12.58 20.44
CA TYR A 14 15.55 -12.37 21.72
C TYR A 14 14.84 -11.35 22.62
N ILE A 15 14.36 -10.24 22.07
CA ILE A 15 13.68 -9.21 22.85
C ILE A 15 12.35 -9.73 23.42
N THR A 16 11.63 -10.54 22.68
CA THR A 16 10.31 -11.06 23.09
C THR A 16 10.37 -12.45 23.74
N CYS A 17 11.58 -12.94 24.04
CA CYS A 17 11.78 -14.30 24.59
C CYS A 17 11.09 -15.39 23.76
N GLY A 18 11.10 -15.25 22.43
CA GLY A 18 10.48 -16.18 21.49
C GLY A 18 8.97 -16.00 21.30
N ASN A 19 8.35 -15.02 21.93
CA ASN A 19 6.91 -14.77 21.77
C ASN A 19 6.64 -14.03 20.46
N TYR A 20 6.17 -14.77 19.45
CA TYR A 20 5.85 -14.23 18.14
C TYR A 20 4.67 -13.23 18.17
N GLN A 21 3.71 -13.39 19.06
CA GLN A 21 2.56 -12.49 19.14
C GLN A 21 2.99 -11.08 19.59
N ILE A 22 3.88 -11.02 20.60
CA ILE A 22 4.46 -9.74 21.05
C ILE A 22 5.27 -9.09 19.91
N PHE A 23 6.08 -9.86 19.22
CA PHE A 23 6.86 -9.35 18.07
C PHE A 23 5.96 -8.82 16.96
N SER A 24 4.99 -9.60 16.50
CA SER A 24 4.07 -9.20 15.43
C SER A 24 3.22 -8.00 15.83
N GLY A 25 2.77 -7.94 17.08
CA GLY A 25 2.07 -6.78 17.65
C GLY A 25 2.94 -5.52 17.63
N ALA A 26 4.20 -5.62 18.03
CA ALA A 26 5.14 -4.50 17.99
C ALA A 26 5.38 -3.99 16.56
N VAL A 27 5.52 -4.90 15.60
CA VAL A 27 5.65 -4.53 14.18
C VAL A 27 4.37 -3.88 13.66
N ALA A 28 3.19 -4.39 14.00
CA ALA A 28 1.90 -3.80 13.62
C ALA A 28 1.72 -2.40 14.20
N ILE A 29 2.04 -2.19 15.47
CA ILE A 29 2.00 -0.88 16.13
C ILE A 29 2.98 0.08 15.45
N THR A 30 4.20 -0.35 15.14
CA THR A 30 5.20 0.47 14.47
C THR A 30 4.75 0.84 13.05
N THR A 31 4.16 -0.10 12.31
CA THR A 31 3.62 0.13 10.96
C THR A 31 2.53 1.20 10.97
N ASN A 32 1.53 1.03 11.83
CA ASN A 32 0.43 1.98 11.96
C ASN A 32 0.89 3.34 12.51
N GLY A 33 1.81 3.32 13.47
CA GLY A 33 2.43 4.53 14.04
C GLY A 33 3.21 5.34 12.99
N LEU A 34 3.99 4.68 12.13
CA LEU A 34 4.70 5.35 11.03
C LEU A 34 3.73 5.96 10.01
N LEU A 35 2.66 5.24 9.66
CA LEU A 35 1.64 5.77 8.74
C LEU A 35 0.89 6.95 9.35
N ALA A 36 0.41 6.82 10.60
CA ALA A 36 -0.26 7.91 11.31
C ALA A 36 0.64 9.14 11.47
N TYR A 37 1.91 8.93 11.81
CA TYR A 37 2.89 10.02 11.91
C TYR A 37 3.16 10.66 10.54
N SER A 38 3.22 9.87 9.47
CA SER A 38 3.37 10.39 8.11
C SER A 38 2.16 11.22 7.68
N ILE A 39 0.94 10.77 8.02
CA ILE A 39 -0.30 11.52 7.81
C ILE A 39 -0.26 12.85 8.56
N TYR A 40 0.11 12.84 9.84
CA TYR A 40 0.22 14.05 10.64
C TYR A 40 1.22 15.05 10.06
N ARG A 41 2.41 14.60 9.68
CA ARG A 41 3.44 15.45 9.05
C ARG A 41 2.96 16.06 7.75
N TYR A 42 2.33 15.26 6.91
CA TYR A 42 1.79 15.70 5.63
C TYR A 42 0.66 16.71 5.83
N TRP A 43 -0.30 16.44 6.71
CA TRP A 43 -1.39 17.33 7.07
C TRP A 43 -0.88 18.69 7.54
N LYS A 44 0.10 18.69 8.45
CA LYS A 44 0.71 19.91 8.98
C LYS A 44 1.43 20.72 7.90
N TYR A 45 2.18 20.05 7.05
CA TYR A 45 2.93 20.68 5.95
C TYR A 45 2.02 21.28 4.89
N ALA A 46 0.99 20.56 4.48
CA ALA A 46 0.03 20.99 3.48
C ALA A 46 -1.01 22.00 4.03
N ASN A 47 -0.93 22.33 5.33
CA ASN A 47 -1.84 23.24 6.02
C ASN A 47 -3.33 22.90 5.78
N LEU A 48 -3.67 21.60 5.91
CA LEU A 48 -5.01 21.11 5.67
C LEU A 48 -5.92 21.36 6.89
N PRO A 49 -7.24 21.48 6.69
CA PRO A 49 -8.21 21.59 7.80
C PRO A 49 -8.13 20.39 8.76
N SER A 50 -8.41 20.60 10.05
CA SER A 50 -8.37 19.53 11.08
C SER A 50 -9.32 18.37 10.74
N VAL A 51 -10.45 18.67 10.11
CA VAL A 51 -11.42 17.70 9.62
C VAL A 51 -10.80 16.71 8.63
N THR A 52 -9.88 17.18 7.80
CA THR A 52 -9.13 16.31 6.85
C THR A 52 -8.23 15.32 7.59
N LEU A 53 -7.59 15.75 8.69
CA LEU A 53 -6.77 14.84 9.51
C LEU A 53 -7.62 13.72 10.11
N ILE A 54 -8.80 14.05 10.66
CA ILE A 54 -9.73 13.05 11.19
C ILE A 54 -10.10 12.02 10.11
N SER A 55 -10.42 12.48 8.91
CA SER A 55 -10.78 11.59 7.79
C SER A 55 -9.62 10.71 7.35
N MET A 56 -8.40 11.26 7.29
CA MET A 56 -7.18 10.51 6.97
C MET A 56 -6.92 9.40 8.00
N LEU A 57 -7.01 9.73 9.28
CA LEU A 57 -6.81 8.76 10.37
C LEU A 57 -7.97 7.75 10.43
N SER A 58 -9.21 8.16 10.16
CA SER A 58 -10.34 7.23 10.09
C SER A 58 -10.17 6.18 8.99
N LEU A 59 -9.69 6.59 7.81
CA LEU A 59 -9.37 5.66 6.73
C LEU A 59 -8.22 4.71 7.08
N LEU A 60 -7.26 5.15 7.88
CA LEU A 60 -6.19 4.28 8.34
C LEU A 60 -6.68 3.27 9.38
N LEU A 61 -7.47 3.74 10.37
CA LEU A 61 -7.79 2.96 11.56
C LEU A 61 -9.03 2.07 11.39
N PHE A 62 -9.99 2.47 10.56
CA PHE A 62 -11.30 1.79 10.45
C PHE A 62 -11.55 1.15 9.09
N PHE A 63 -10.54 1.05 8.24
CA PHE A 63 -10.69 0.34 6.98
C PHE A 63 -10.49 -1.17 7.21
N SER A 64 -11.60 -1.92 7.23
CA SER A 64 -11.61 -3.34 7.58
C SER A 64 -10.68 -4.19 6.73
N GLU A 65 -10.66 -3.93 5.41
CA GLU A 65 -9.80 -4.66 4.48
C GLU A 65 -8.30 -4.41 4.75
N TYR A 66 -7.95 -3.23 5.24
CA TYR A 66 -6.58 -2.94 5.68
C TYR A 66 -6.21 -3.79 6.89
N PHE A 67 -7.09 -3.87 7.90
CA PHE A 67 -6.85 -4.67 9.11
C PHE A 67 -6.69 -6.16 8.81
N GLY A 68 -7.59 -6.74 8.01
CA GLY A 68 -7.50 -8.13 7.61
C GLY A 68 -6.23 -8.44 6.83
N THR A 69 -5.79 -7.50 5.99
CA THR A 69 -4.64 -7.69 5.13
C THR A 69 -3.30 -7.44 5.85
N ILE A 70 -3.24 -6.48 6.79
CA ILE A 70 -2.00 -6.15 7.50
C ILE A 70 -1.46 -7.32 8.30
N ASN A 71 -2.34 -8.11 8.91
CA ASN A 71 -1.93 -9.28 9.69
C ASN A 71 -1.34 -10.40 8.81
N ASN A 72 -1.89 -10.59 7.62
CA ASN A 72 -1.41 -11.59 6.66
C ASN A 72 -0.13 -11.13 5.93
N LEU A 73 0.02 -9.83 5.70
CA LEU A 73 1.12 -9.23 4.93
C LEU A 73 1.93 -8.24 5.78
N LEU A 74 2.09 -8.53 7.07
CA LEU A 74 2.73 -7.65 8.06
C LEU A 74 4.07 -7.08 7.57
N ARG A 75 4.93 -7.94 7.05
CA ARG A 75 6.25 -7.58 6.50
C ARG A 75 6.16 -6.60 5.33
N GLN A 76 5.21 -6.83 4.42
CA GLN A 76 4.98 -5.97 3.28
C GLN A 76 4.48 -4.59 3.73
N PHE A 77 3.49 -4.55 4.62
CA PHE A 77 2.94 -3.28 5.13
C PHE A 77 3.95 -2.50 5.94
N PHE A 78 4.81 -3.17 6.71
CA PHE A 78 5.89 -2.52 7.43
C PHE A 78 6.87 -1.85 6.46
N ALA A 79 7.30 -2.56 5.41
CA ALA A 79 8.17 -1.99 4.39
C ALA A 79 7.53 -0.79 3.68
N VAL A 80 6.24 -0.91 3.29
CA VAL A 80 5.51 0.18 2.63
C VAL A 80 5.33 1.39 3.57
N SER A 81 5.10 1.19 4.86
CA SER A 81 4.99 2.30 5.82
C SER A 81 6.27 3.13 5.90
N ILE A 82 7.43 2.47 5.84
CA ILE A 82 8.73 3.15 5.76
C ILE A 82 8.86 3.92 4.44
N VAL A 83 8.46 3.33 3.31
CA VAL A 83 8.46 4.01 2.01
C VAL A 83 7.60 5.27 2.05
N ILE A 84 6.37 5.19 2.58
CA ILE A 84 5.47 6.34 2.71
C ILE A 84 6.07 7.42 3.61
N TYR A 85 6.69 7.04 4.73
CA TYR A 85 7.41 7.97 5.58
C TYR A 85 8.52 8.73 4.83
N VAL A 86 9.30 8.02 4.00
CA VAL A 86 10.36 8.62 3.17
C VAL A 86 9.76 9.52 2.08
N TYR A 87 8.65 9.12 1.47
CA TYR A 87 7.95 9.91 0.47
C TYR A 87 7.42 11.24 1.03
N VAL A 88 6.77 11.18 2.18
CA VAL A 88 6.32 12.38 2.89
C VAL A 88 7.52 13.24 3.29
N GLY A 89 8.61 12.62 3.75
CA GLY A 89 9.86 13.32 4.02
C GLY A 89 10.39 14.08 2.81
N LYS A 90 10.38 13.46 1.63
CA LYS A 90 10.78 14.12 0.37
C LYS A 90 9.85 15.27 -0.02
N ILE A 91 8.53 15.10 0.13
CA ILE A 91 7.56 16.17 -0.15
C ILE A 91 7.85 17.39 0.72
N ILE A 92 8.14 17.19 2.01
CA ILE A 92 8.34 18.26 3.00
C ILE A 92 9.70 18.94 2.85
N SER A 93 10.79 18.16 2.75
CA SER A 93 12.17 18.66 2.83
C SER A 93 12.90 18.71 1.49
N GLY A 94 12.33 18.12 0.45
CA GLY A 94 13.00 17.92 -0.84
C GLY A 94 14.10 16.85 -0.82
N LYS A 95 14.45 16.32 0.36
CA LYS A 95 15.53 15.33 0.55
C LYS A 95 14.97 13.93 0.72
N VAL A 96 15.68 12.94 0.18
CA VAL A 96 15.34 11.52 0.28
C VAL A 96 16.22 10.87 1.34
N ASN A 97 15.62 10.16 2.28
CA ASN A 97 16.38 9.28 3.17
C ASN A 97 16.58 7.92 2.48
N TRP A 98 17.68 7.81 1.74
CA TRP A 98 18.02 6.61 0.98
C TRP A 98 18.25 5.39 1.85
N TRP A 99 18.81 5.55 3.04
CA TRP A 99 19.05 4.43 3.96
C TRP A 99 17.74 3.74 4.38
N LEU A 100 16.74 4.53 4.75
CA LEU A 100 15.43 3.98 5.10
C LEU A 100 14.74 3.35 3.87
N LEU A 101 14.87 3.96 2.70
CA LEU A 101 14.26 3.43 1.49
C LEU A 101 14.89 2.11 1.07
N ILE A 102 16.22 2.01 1.13
CA ILE A 102 16.96 0.77 0.87
C ILE A 102 16.61 -0.28 1.92
N ALA A 103 16.56 0.09 3.21
CA ALA A 103 16.14 -0.82 4.26
C ALA A 103 14.74 -1.40 4.01
N ALA A 104 13.77 -0.57 3.58
CA ALA A 104 12.43 -1.04 3.22
C ALA A 104 12.47 -2.07 2.08
N CYS A 105 13.30 -1.88 1.06
CA CYS A 105 13.48 -2.84 -0.03
C CYS A 105 14.05 -4.18 0.45
N PHE A 106 14.92 -4.17 1.46
CA PHE A 106 15.48 -5.38 2.06
C PHE A 106 14.61 -5.99 3.17
N ILE A 107 13.62 -5.26 3.66
CA ILE A 107 12.54 -5.82 4.49
C ILE A 107 11.56 -6.60 3.62
N HIS A 108 11.17 -6.04 2.46
CA HIS A 108 10.30 -6.71 1.51
C HIS A 108 10.63 -6.33 0.07
N THR A 109 11.01 -7.33 -0.73
CA THR A 109 11.53 -7.13 -2.09
C THR A 109 10.54 -6.40 -3.01
N LEU A 110 9.23 -6.58 -2.84
CA LEU A 110 8.23 -5.88 -3.66
C LEU A 110 8.30 -4.35 -3.48
N SER A 111 8.91 -3.86 -2.39
CA SER A 111 9.12 -2.42 -2.17
C SER A 111 10.07 -1.78 -3.18
N PHE A 112 10.86 -2.56 -3.94
CA PHE A 112 11.66 -2.04 -5.05
C PHE A 112 10.83 -1.31 -6.11
N ILE A 113 9.53 -1.64 -6.25
CA ILE A 113 8.62 -0.96 -7.18
C ILE A 113 8.49 0.54 -6.89
N PHE A 114 8.77 0.96 -5.65
CA PHE A 114 8.68 2.37 -5.26
C PHE A 114 9.94 3.19 -5.57
N LEU A 115 11.10 2.55 -5.83
CA LEU A 115 12.34 3.27 -6.10
C LEU A 115 12.25 4.20 -7.33
N PRO A 116 11.72 3.75 -8.49
CA PRO A 116 11.57 4.62 -9.64
C PRO A 116 10.71 5.84 -9.36
N PHE A 117 9.66 5.70 -8.55
CA PHE A 117 8.73 6.79 -8.28
C PHE A 117 9.38 7.95 -7.51
N ILE A 118 10.35 7.65 -6.63
CA ILE A 118 10.99 8.70 -5.83
C ILE A 118 11.96 9.55 -6.64
N VAL A 119 12.57 9.00 -7.70
CA VAL A 119 13.53 9.72 -8.56
C VAL A 119 12.87 10.37 -9.77
N TRP A 120 11.68 9.91 -10.14
CA TRP A 120 10.99 10.35 -11.34
C TRP A 120 10.31 11.71 -11.15
N LYS A 121 10.99 12.77 -11.54
CA LYS A 121 10.52 14.17 -11.40
C LYS A 121 9.13 14.45 -11.98
N PRO A 122 8.70 13.89 -13.13
CA PRO A 122 7.36 14.12 -13.66
C PRO A 122 6.21 13.77 -12.72
N LEU A 123 6.40 12.85 -11.76
CA LEU A 123 5.36 12.49 -10.77
C LEU A 123 4.99 13.64 -9.81
N PHE A 124 5.85 14.65 -9.68
CA PHE A 124 5.56 15.84 -8.87
C PHE A 124 4.75 16.90 -9.62
N HIS A 125 4.36 16.61 -10.85
CA HIS A 125 3.55 17.49 -11.71
C HIS A 125 2.29 16.77 -12.19
N THR A 126 1.29 17.56 -12.60
CA THR A 126 0.09 17.00 -13.23
C THR A 126 0.45 16.24 -14.48
N ILE A 127 -0.06 15.02 -14.61
CA ILE A 127 0.17 14.18 -15.79
C ILE A 127 -0.51 14.83 -16.99
N LYS A 128 0.28 15.16 -18.02
CA LYS A 128 -0.23 15.67 -19.29
C LYS A 128 -0.69 14.50 -20.15
N TRP A 129 -1.68 14.72 -21.02
CA TRP A 129 -2.21 13.68 -21.90
C TRP A 129 -1.12 12.97 -22.74
N ARG A 130 -0.16 13.70 -23.24
CA ARG A 130 0.99 13.12 -23.98
C ARG A 130 1.81 12.17 -23.11
N GLN A 131 2.03 12.50 -21.84
CA GLN A 131 2.75 11.63 -20.90
C GLN A 131 1.95 10.38 -20.59
N LEU A 132 0.63 10.48 -20.49
CA LEU A 132 -0.24 9.31 -20.30
C LEU A 132 -0.10 8.32 -21.46
N ILE A 133 -0.08 8.80 -22.70
CA ILE A 133 0.13 7.95 -23.88
C ILE A 133 1.49 7.23 -23.81
N TYR A 134 2.58 7.95 -23.48
CA TYR A 134 3.90 7.33 -23.32
C TYR A 134 3.92 6.28 -22.20
N ILE A 135 3.26 6.55 -21.09
CA ILE A 135 3.14 5.61 -19.98
C ILE A 135 2.43 4.35 -20.43
N ILE A 136 1.27 4.47 -21.08
CA ILE A 136 0.51 3.33 -21.60
C ILE A 136 1.36 2.54 -22.59
N LEU A 137 2.08 3.21 -23.48
CA LEU A 137 2.94 2.55 -24.46
C LEU A 137 4.07 1.76 -23.81
N VAL A 138 4.78 2.35 -22.82
CA VAL A 138 5.83 1.66 -22.05
C VAL A 138 5.24 0.46 -21.31
N LEU A 139 4.07 0.60 -20.73
CA LEU A 139 3.41 -0.48 -20.01
C LEU A 139 2.95 -1.60 -20.96
N CYS A 140 2.42 -1.28 -22.15
CA CYS A 140 2.12 -2.28 -23.17
C CYS A 140 3.38 -3.05 -23.62
N ILE A 141 4.50 -2.35 -23.81
CA ILE A 141 5.78 -3.00 -24.11
C ILE A 141 6.20 -3.93 -22.96
N SER A 142 6.04 -3.48 -21.70
CA SER A 142 6.36 -4.29 -20.53
C SER A 142 5.51 -5.57 -20.46
N VAL A 143 4.23 -5.50 -20.82
CA VAL A 143 3.35 -6.68 -20.92
C VAL A 143 3.84 -7.66 -22.00
N ILE A 144 4.24 -7.14 -23.16
CA ILE A 144 4.80 -7.98 -24.24
C ILE A 144 6.08 -8.68 -23.77
N VAL A 145 6.95 -7.94 -23.06
CA VAL A 145 8.19 -8.48 -22.49
C VAL A 145 7.88 -9.58 -21.45
N ILE A 146 6.93 -9.35 -20.54
CA ILE A 146 6.53 -10.34 -19.53
C ILE A 146 5.91 -11.58 -20.17
N ASN A 147 5.07 -11.43 -21.20
CA ASN A 147 4.48 -12.56 -21.92
C ASN A 147 5.54 -13.42 -22.66
N ASN A 148 6.70 -12.85 -22.96
CA ASN A 148 7.81 -13.56 -23.59
C ASN A 148 8.94 -13.87 -22.61
N ILE A 149 8.63 -13.99 -21.31
CA ILE A 149 9.63 -14.15 -20.25
C ILE A 149 10.45 -15.43 -20.39
N SER A 150 9.83 -16.51 -20.90
CA SER A 150 10.53 -17.77 -21.18
C SER A 150 11.56 -17.64 -22.31
N PHE A 151 11.33 -16.78 -23.28
CA PHE A 151 12.32 -16.44 -24.30
C PHE A 151 13.45 -15.60 -23.70
N LEU A 152 13.11 -14.61 -22.86
CA LEU A 152 14.11 -13.78 -22.18
C LEU A 152 14.94 -14.57 -21.16
N SER A 153 14.34 -15.51 -20.45
CA SER A 153 15.08 -16.37 -19.50
C SER A 153 16.14 -17.21 -20.23
N ARG A 154 15.85 -17.71 -21.45
CA ARG A 154 16.83 -18.41 -22.28
C ARG A 154 17.96 -17.48 -22.76
N LEU A 155 17.63 -16.25 -23.15
CA LEU A 155 18.57 -15.25 -23.63
C LEU A 155 19.56 -14.80 -22.54
N PHE A 156 19.09 -14.72 -21.28
CA PHE A 156 19.86 -14.28 -20.13
C PHE A 156 20.23 -15.42 -19.17
N SER A 157 20.24 -16.67 -19.65
CA SER A 157 20.53 -17.87 -18.87
C SER A 157 21.89 -17.88 -18.17
N SER A 158 22.83 -17.05 -18.63
CA SER A 158 24.17 -16.90 -18.03
C SER A 158 24.20 -15.95 -16.82
N ILE A 159 23.11 -15.29 -16.45
CA ILE A 159 23.07 -14.29 -15.37
C ILE A 159 22.16 -14.81 -14.24
N ASP A 160 22.74 -15.43 -13.22
CA ASP A 160 22.04 -16.09 -12.11
C ASP A 160 21.02 -15.19 -11.40
N PHE A 161 21.33 -13.90 -11.23
CA PHE A 161 20.41 -12.94 -10.60
C PHE A 161 19.13 -12.74 -11.43
N LEU A 162 19.26 -12.65 -12.76
CA LEU A 162 18.11 -12.48 -13.65
C LEU A 162 17.32 -13.79 -13.73
N MET A 163 17.99 -14.94 -13.76
CA MET A 163 17.34 -16.26 -13.75
C MET A 163 16.51 -16.45 -12.49
N TYR A 164 17.02 -16.06 -11.31
CA TYR A 164 16.24 -16.09 -10.09
C TYR A 164 15.00 -15.19 -10.17
N GLY A 165 15.12 -13.98 -10.75
CA GLY A 165 14.00 -13.08 -10.99
C GLY A 165 12.95 -13.69 -11.93
N PHE A 166 13.37 -14.25 -13.05
CA PHE A 166 12.49 -14.90 -14.03
C PHE A 166 11.79 -16.14 -13.46
N SER A 167 12.51 -17.00 -12.71
CA SER A 167 11.90 -18.18 -12.08
C SER A 167 10.83 -17.79 -11.05
N ARG A 168 11.00 -16.67 -10.36
CA ARG A 168 9.99 -16.12 -9.44
C ARG A 168 8.76 -15.61 -10.16
N ILE A 169 8.91 -15.01 -11.32
CA ILE A 169 7.79 -14.55 -12.15
C ILE A 169 7.05 -15.76 -12.72
N GLU A 170 7.77 -16.77 -13.24
CA GLU A 170 7.19 -18.02 -13.73
C GLU A 170 6.45 -18.78 -12.64
N SER A 171 6.99 -18.89 -11.44
CA SER A 171 6.32 -19.55 -10.30
C SER A 171 5.06 -18.79 -9.84
N GLY A 172 5.09 -17.47 -9.86
CA GLY A 172 3.93 -16.61 -9.51
C GLY A 172 2.80 -16.67 -10.55
N ALA A 173 3.08 -17.11 -11.77
CA ALA A 173 2.08 -17.34 -12.81
C ALA A 173 1.34 -18.69 -12.66
N ASN A 174 1.79 -19.57 -11.76
CA ASN A 174 1.23 -20.92 -11.61
C ASN A 174 -0.11 -20.90 -10.85
N PRO A 175 -1.21 -21.40 -11.45
CA PRO A 175 -2.55 -21.35 -10.84
C PRO A 175 -2.69 -22.16 -9.54
N ALA A 176 -1.78 -23.07 -9.25
CA ALA A 176 -1.83 -23.92 -8.05
C ALA A 176 -1.63 -23.17 -6.73
N ASP A 177 -0.96 -22.01 -6.76
CA ASP A 177 -0.65 -21.21 -5.58
C ASP A 177 -1.72 -20.15 -5.24
N LYS A 178 -2.91 -20.22 -5.89
CA LYS A 178 -3.97 -19.20 -5.78
C LYS A 178 -4.66 -19.08 -4.40
N ASN A 179 -4.30 -19.93 -3.43
CA ASN A 179 -5.10 -20.10 -2.20
C ASN A 179 -4.80 -19.13 -1.06
N TYR A 180 -3.88 -18.17 -1.19
CA TYR A 180 -3.46 -17.36 -0.03
C TYR A 180 -4.03 -15.93 0.06
N LEU A 181 -4.67 -15.43 -0.99
CA LEU A 181 -5.27 -14.09 -0.96
C LEU A 181 -6.72 -14.17 -1.44
N THR A 182 -7.63 -13.93 -0.54
CA THR A 182 -9.09 -14.02 -0.70
C THR A 182 -9.73 -12.94 -1.58
N PHE A 183 -8.93 -12.17 -2.34
CA PHE A 183 -9.48 -11.16 -3.24
C PHE A 183 -9.84 -11.76 -4.58
N ASP A 184 -11.11 -11.60 -4.96
CA ASP A 184 -11.54 -11.88 -6.34
C ASP A 184 -10.73 -11.00 -7.31
N SER A 185 -10.01 -11.65 -8.21
CA SER A 185 -9.15 -10.99 -9.19
C SER A 185 -9.94 -10.02 -10.08
N THR A 186 -11.19 -10.33 -10.38
CA THR A 186 -12.08 -9.46 -11.16
C THR A 186 -12.46 -8.20 -10.39
N ALA A 187 -12.77 -8.34 -9.10
CA ALA A 187 -13.07 -7.20 -8.23
C ALA A 187 -11.85 -6.28 -8.07
N VAL A 188 -10.64 -6.86 -7.97
CA VAL A 188 -9.38 -6.10 -7.94
C VAL A 188 -9.19 -5.32 -9.23
N TYR A 189 -9.41 -5.95 -10.38
CA TYR A 189 -9.28 -5.32 -11.70
C TYR A 189 -10.26 -4.14 -11.87
N VAL A 190 -11.53 -4.35 -11.59
CA VAL A 190 -12.56 -3.31 -11.68
C VAL A 190 -12.26 -2.15 -10.72
N THR A 191 -11.83 -2.46 -9.50
CA THR A 191 -11.45 -1.41 -8.53
C THR A 191 -10.22 -0.66 -8.99
N ALA A 192 -9.22 -1.32 -9.58
CA ALA A 192 -8.02 -0.66 -10.09
C ALA A 192 -8.36 0.31 -11.24
N ILE A 193 -9.29 -0.04 -12.13
CA ILE A 193 -9.80 0.87 -13.17
C ILE A 193 -10.48 2.08 -12.54
N PHE A 194 -11.39 1.86 -11.58
CA PHE A 194 -12.11 2.93 -10.90
C PHE A 194 -11.17 3.89 -10.18
N VAL A 195 -10.22 3.36 -9.41
CA VAL A 195 -9.23 4.17 -8.68
C VAL A 195 -8.32 4.92 -9.65
N SER A 196 -7.94 4.33 -10.79
CA SER A 196 -7.16 5.01 -11.82
C SER A 196 -7.92 6.21 -12.41
N ALA A 197 -9.20 6.02 -12.74
CA ALA A 197 -10.06 7.09 -13.23
C ALA A 197 -10.21 8.21 -12.18
N MET A 198 -10.41 7.84 -10.92
CA MET A 198 -10.45 8.78 -9.80
C MET A 198 -9.15 9.58 -9.68
N CYS A 199 -7.97 8.94 -9.79
CA CYS A 199 -6.69 9.64 -9.75
C CYS A 199 -6.52 10.64 -10.92
N ILE A 200 -7.00 10.31 -12.11
CA ILE A 200 -6.99 11.24 -13.27
C ILE A 200 -7.87 12.47 -12.96
N LEU A 201 -9.07 12.26 -12.45
CA LEU A 201 -9.96 13.34 -12.05
C LEU A 201 -9.32 14.22 -10.97
N MET A 202 -8.72 13.59 -9.95
CA MET A 202 -8.01 14.31 -8.89
C MET A 202 -6.85 15.14 -9.43
N ASN A 203 -6.04 14.59 -10.34
CA ASN A 203 -4.99 15.36 -11.02
C ASN A 203 -5.54 16.62 -11.72
N TYR A 204 -6.70 16.51 -12.35
CA TYR A 204 -7.36 17.64 -12.97
C TYR A 204 -7.80 18.70 -11.95
N PHE A 205 -8.39 18.27 -10.82
CA PHE A 205 -8.86 19.17 -9.77
C PHE A 205 -7.74 19.76 -8.91
N LEU A 206 -6.65 19.02 -8.68
CA LEU A 206 -5.52 19.39 -7.81
C LEU A 206 -4.37 20.07 -8.55
N ARG A 207 -4.58 20.59 -9.75
CA ARG A 207 -3.52 21.15 -10.63
C ARG A 207 -2.54 22.13 -9.97
N LYS A 208 -2.94 22.78 -8.88
CA LYS A 208 -2.13 23.78 -8.16
C LYS A 208 -1.42 23.24 -6.92
N ASP A 209 -1.80 22.08 -6.45
CA ASP A 209 -1.27 21.50 -5.22
C ASP A 209 -0.22 20.40 -5.53
N LYS A 210 1.04 20.83 -5.55
CA LYS A 210 2.17 19.93 -5.86
C LYS A 210 2.36 18.82 -4.82
N CYS A 211 1.93 19.04 -3.58
CA CYS A 211 2.15 18.10 -2.49
C CYS A 211 1.28 16.85 -2.66
N THR A 212 0.03 17.04 -3.07
CA THR A 212 -0.95 15.96 -3.22
C THR A 212 -0.81 15.23 -4.54
N ILE A 213 -0.34 15.90 -5.59
CA ILE A 213 -0.16 15.34 -6.93
C ILE A 213 0.78 14.13 -6.91
N PHE A 214 1.87 14.20 -6.17
CA PHE A 214 2.85 13.10 -6.15
C PHE A 214 2.24 11.78 -5.66
N LEU A 215 1.57 11.78 -4.50
CA LEU A 215 0.97 10.56 -3.94
C LEU A 215 -0.20 10.05 -4.79
N THR A 216 -0.98 10.98 -5.38
CA THR A 216 -2.04 10.64 -6.34
C THR A 216 -1.46 9.95 -7.59
N ASN A 217 -0.33 10.46 -8.11
CA ASN A 217 0.34 9.87 -9.25
C ASN A 217 0.95 8.50 -8.92
N VAL A 218 1.57 8.34 -7.74
CA VAL A 218 2.07 7.03 -7.30
C VAL A 218 0.93 6.03 -7.23
N MET A 219 -0.22 6.40 -6.66
CA MET A 219 -1.38 5.53 -6.59
C MET A 219 -1.92 5.18 -7.99
N PHE A 220 -2.00 6.17 -8.88
CA PHE A 220 -2.37 5.95 -10.28
C PHE A 220 -1.47 4.90 -10.94
N PHE A 221 -0.15 5.04 -10.82
CA PHE A 221 0.79 4.10 -11.42
C PHE A 221 0.68 2.69 -10.85
N LEU A 222 0.53 2.56 -9.53
CA LEU A 222 0.31 1.25 -8.90
C LEU A 222 -0.94 0.57 -9.46
N MET A 223 -2.03 1.31 -9.65
CA MET A 223 -3.27 0.76 -10.20
C MET A 223 -3.13 0.40 -11.69
N ILE A 224 -2.43 1.21 -12.48
CA ILE A 224 -2.13 0.87 -13.88
C ILE A 224 -1.29 -0.40 -13.97
N ILE A 225 -0.29 -0.56 -13.12
CA ILE A 225 0.49 -1.81 -13.07
C ILE A 225 -0.43 -3.00 -12.75
N CYS A 226 -1.34 -2.86 -11.76
CA CYS A 226 -2.31 -3.91 -11.46
C CYS A 226 -3.17 -4.29 -12.68
N ILE A 227 -3.69 -3.31 -13.42
CA ILE A 227 -4.50 -3.54 -14.63
C ILE A 227 -3.72 -4.33 -15.67
N LEU A 228 -2.44 -4.00 -15.87
CA LEU A 228 -1.62 -4.61 -16.90
C LEU A 228 -1.17 -6.04 -16.58
N ILE A 229 -0.89 -6.32 -15.31
CA ILE A 229 -0.43 -7.65 -14.90
C ILE A 229 -1.58 -8.57 -14.45
N TYR A 230 -2.83 -8.14 -14.58
CA TYR A 230 -4.02 -8.84 -14.10
C TYR A 230 -4.06 -10.32 -14.48
N ASN A 231 -3.89 -10.63 -15.78
CA ASN A 231 -3.93 -11.99 -16.29
C ASN A 231 -2.59 -12.73 -16.20
N LEU A 232 -1.48 -11.99 -15.98
CA LEU A 232 -0.13 -12.53 -16.04
C LEU A 232 0.37 -13.03 -14.70
N LEU A 233 0.16 -12.22 -13.65
CA LEU A 233 0.74 -12.41 -12.33
C LEU A 233 -0.28 -12.03 -11.24
N PRO A 234 -1.37 -12.79 -11.06
CA PRO A 234 -2.48 -12.43 -10.18
C PRO A 234 -2.03 -12.26 -8.71
N GLU A 235 -1.08 -13.06 -8.22
CA GLU A 235 -0.56 -12.93 -6.86
C GLU A 235 0.20 -11.60 -6.67
N ILE A 236 1.10 -11.26 -7.61
CA ILE A 236 1.85 -10.01 -7.56
C ILE A 236 0.90 -8.82 -7.70
N MET A 237 -0.09 -8.92 -8.60
CA MET A 237 -1.13 -7.91 -8.77
C MET A 237 -1.84 -7.64 -7.45
N THR A 238 -2.30 -8.67 -6.75
CA THR A 238 -3.02 -8.52 -5.48
C THR A 238 -2.12 -7.90 -4.41
N ARG A 239 -0.85 -8.27 -4.36
CA ARG A 239 0.13 -7.66 -3.43
C ARG A 239 0.38 -6.19 -3.73
N ILE A 240 0.45 -5.79 -5.00
CA ILE A 240 0.57 -4.37 -5.39
C ILE A 240 -0.73 -3.62 -5.07
N TYR A 241 -1.87 -4.24 -5.37
CA TYR A 241 -3.18 -3.66 -5.11
C TYR A 241 -3.39 -3.31 -3.63
N VAL A 242 -2.99 -4.17 -2.70
CA VAL A 242 -3.15 -3.89 -1.27
C VAL A 242 -2.22 -2.79 -0.75
N MET A 243 -1.09 -2.50 -1.42
CA MET A 243 -0.21 -1.39 -1.05
C MET A 243 -0.91 -0.03 -1.11
N ARG A 244 -1.95 0.11 -1.95
CA ARG A 244 -2.77 1.33 -2.02
C ARG A 244 -3.38 1.71 -0.68
N PHE A 245 -3.64 0.74 0.19
CA PHE A 245 -4.25 1.01 1.50
C PHE A 245 -3.38 1.93 2.36
N CYS A 246 -2.06 1.91 2.20
CA CYS A 246 -1.17 2.85 2.85
C CYS A 246 -1.17 4.25 2.22
N ILE A 247 -1.55 4.37 0.94
CA ILE A 247 -1.57 5.65 0.21
C ILE A 247 -2.95 6.29 0.23
N TRP A 248 -3.99 5.47 0.26
CA TRP A 248 -5.39 5.92 0.24
C TRP A 248 -5.74 7.00 1.27
N PRO A 249 -5.30 6.90 2.54
CA PRO A 249 -5.57 7.93 3.54
C PRO A 249 -5.05 9.32 3.16
N PHE A 250 -4.01 9.40 2.34
CA PHE A 250 -3.46 10.66 1.86
C PHE A 250 -4.22 11.25 0.69
N VAL A 251 -4.81 10.42 -0.16
CA VAL A 251 -5.38 10.82 -1.44
C VAL A 251 -6.88 11.10 -1.34
N LEU A 252 -7.64 10.19 -0.74
CA LEU A 252 -9.10 10.26 -0.73
C LEU A 252 -9.67 11.50 -0.04
N PRO A 253 -9.17 11.93 1.14
CA PRO A 253 -9.72 13.09 1.84
C PRO A 253 -9.44 14.43 1.15
N LEU A 254 -8.59 14.47 0.13
CA LEU A 254 -8.22 15.71 -0.56
C LEU A 254 -9.38 16.30 -1.39
N PHE A 255 -10.35 15.49 -1.80
CA PHE A 255 -11.59 15.99 -2.38
C PHE A 255 -12.31 16.97 -1.47
N MET A 256 -12.15 16.80 -0.16
CA MET A 256 -12.80 17.61 0.86
C MET A 256 -12.24 19.03 0.94
N VAL A 257 -10.96 19.22 0.59
CA VAL A 257 -10.29 20.51 0.75
C VAL A 257 -10.84 21.56 -0.20
N LYS A 258 -11.34 21.14 -1.35
CA LYS A 258 -11.81 22.06 -2.39
C LYS A 258 -13.24 22.58 -2.14
N TYR A 259 -14.08 21.82 -1.44
CA TYR A 259 -15.50 22.10 -1.27
C TYR A 259 -15.84 22.44 0.20
N LYS A 260 -15.32 23.57 0.68
CA LYS A 260 -15.38 23.99 2.11
C LYS A 260 -16.72 23.84 2.84
N PRO A 261 -17.90 24.18 2.29
CA PRO A 261 -19.14 24.07 3.06
C PRO A 261 -19.55 22.60 3.33
N VAL A 262 -19.06 21.66 2.54
CA VAL A 262 -19.42 20.22 2.65
C VAL A 262 -18.38 19.42 3.44
N ASN A 263 -17.24 20.02 3.75
CA ASN A 263 -16.09 19.33 4.33
C ASN A 263 -16.40 18.59 5.63
N THR A 264 -17.08 19.25 6.56
CA THR A 264 -17.37 18.67 7.88
C THR A 264 -18.36 17.51 7.76
N VAL A 265 -19.43 17.68 6.99
CA VAL A 265 -20.44 16.64 6.75
C VAL A 265 -19.81 15.43 6.05
N TYR A 266 -18.99 15.69 5.03
CA TYR A 266 -18.30 14.63 4.29
C TYR A 266 -17.29 13.85 5.18
N ALA A 267 -16.57 14.56 6.04
CA ALA A 267 -15.61 13.93 6.97
C ALA A 267 -16.33 13.03 7.99
N TRP A 268 -17.39 13.51 8.59
CA TRP A 268 -18.21 12.71 9.48
C TRP A 268 -18.87 11.55 8.74
N GLY A 269 -19.32 11.76 7.50
CA GLY A 269 -19.83 10.70 6.64
C GLY A 269 -18.79 9.60 6.40
N ILE A 270 -17.54 9.97 6.06
CA ILE A 270 -16.43 9.02 5.92
C ILE A 270 -16.18 8.29 7.24
N PHE A 271 -16.06 9.03 8.36
CA PHE A 271 -15.84 8.43 9.67
C PHE A 271 -16.92 7.42 10.02
N ILE A 272 -18.19 7.84 9.98
CA ILE A 272 -19.34 6.99 10.34
C ILE A 272 -19.40 5.76 9.41
N PHE A 273 -19.25 5.95 8.10
CA PHE A 273 -19.29 4.86 7.14
C PHE A 273 -18.22 3.80 7.42
N PHE A 274 -16.94 4.22 7.55
CA PHE A 274 -15.86 3.27 7.78
C PHE A 274 -15.90 2.67 9.17
N PHE A 275 -16.28 3.44 10.19
CA PHE A 275 -16.43 2.93 11.54
C PHE A 275 -17.57 1.89 11.63
N THR A 276 -18.75 2.19 11.08
CA THR A 276 -19.87 1.24 11.05
C THR A 276 -19.51 -0.01 10.25
N ARG A 277 -18.91 0.18 9.08
CA ARG A 277 -18.43 -0.96 8.28
C ARG A 277 -17.39 -1.78 9.02
N PHE A 278 -16.46 -1.14 9.73
CA PHE A 278 -15.46 -1.84 10.55
C PHE A 278 -16.13 -2.70 11.62
N LEU A 279 -17.12 -2.16 12.35
CA LEU A 279 -17.84 -2.92 13.37
C LEU A 279 -18.55 -4.15 12.79
N VAL A 280 -19.28 -3.98 11.67
CA VAL A 280 -20.00 -5.07 11.01
C VAL A 280 -19.03 -6.12 10.45
N THR A 281 -17.99 -5.69 9.74
CA THR A 281 -17.03 -6.61 9.10
C THR A 281 -16.10 -7.26 10.10
N PHE A 282 -15.89 -6.66 11.27
CA PHE A 282 -15.06 -7.24 12.33
C PHE A 282 -15.69 -8.52 12.89
N ASP A 283 -17.00 -8.55 13.03
CA ASP A 283 -17.73 -9.76 13.45
C ASP A 283 -17.66 -10.85 12.37
N ASP A 284 -17.78 -10.49 11.09
CA ASP A 284 -17.65 -11.41 9.96
C ASP A 284 -16.21 -11.97 9.83
N ILE A 285 -15.19 -11.10 10.00
CA ILE A 285 -13.78 -11.51 9.98
C ILE A 285 -13.47 -12.39 11.20
N GLY A 286 -14.07 -12.13 12.34
CA GLY A 286 -14.00 -12.95 13.54
C GLY A 286 -14.53 -14.38 13.32
N GLY A 287 -15.59 -14.53 12.53
CA GLY A 287 -16.12 -15.82 12.10
C GLY A 287 -15.16 -16.66 11.25
N GLY A 288 -14.18 -16.04 10.62
CA GLY A 288 -13.09 -16.70 9.87
C GLY A 288 -11.91 -17.19 10.72
N GLY A 289 -11.95 -17.04 12.04
CA GLY A 289 -10.92 -17.55 12.95
C GLY A 289 -9.69 -16.64 13.16
N PHE A 290 -9.66 -15.43 12.60
CA PHE A 290 -8.54 -14.50 12.79
C PHE A 290 -8.69 -13.58 13.99
N PHE A 291 -9.92 -13.19 14.32
CA PHE A 291 -10.23 -12.37 15.50
C PHE A 291 -11.44 -12.95 16.23
N PRO A 292 -11.45 -12.97 17.56
CA PRO A 292 -12.69 -13.27 18.28
C PRO A 292 -13.73 -12.16 18.04
N PRO A 293 -15.04 -12.50 18.08
CA PRO A 293 -16.12 -11.51 17.97
C PRO A 293 -15.91 -10.33 18.92
N ILE A 294 -16.33 -9.12 18.52
CA ILE A 294 -16.22 -7.92 19.37
C ILE A 294 -16.86 -8.12 20.75
N ALA A 295 -17.98 -8.87 20.80
CA ALA A 295 -18.62 -9.23 22.05
C ALA A 295 -17.73 -10.01 23.01
N ASP A 296 -16.82 -10.82 22.48
CA ASP A 296 -15.87 -11.59 23.26
C ASP A 296 -14.60 -10.80 23.62
N LEU A 297 -14.27 -9.77 22.84
CA LEU A 297 -13.12 -8.89 23.09
C LEU A 297 -13.36 -7.88 24.21
N LEU A 298 -14.59 -7.32 24.26
CA LEU A 298 -14.96 -6.29 25.23
C LEU A 298 -14.81 -6.70 26.71
N PRO A 299 -15.16 -7.94 27.13
CA PRO A 299 -14.98 -8.35 28.52
C PRO A 299 -13.58 -8.88 28.84
N ARG A 300 -12.70 -9.08 27.86
CA ARG A 300 -11.35 -9.62 28.08
C ARG A 300 -10.31 -8.50 28.10
N THR A 301 -9.49 -8.47 29.13
CA THR A 301 -8.36 -7.53 29.18
C THR A 301 -7.29 -7.95 28.17
N LEU A 302 -6.56 -6.97 27.63
CA LEU A 302 -5.44 -7.21 26.70
C LEU A 302 -4.43 -8.24 27.24
N ILE A 303 -4.30 -8.34 28.56
CA ILE A 303 -3.43 -9.28 29.26
C ILE A 303 -3.90 -10.73 29.07
N GLN A 304 -5.21 -10.99 29.02
CA GLN A 304 -5.75 -12.34 28.82
C GLN A 304 -5.54 -12.89 27.40
N TYR A 305 -5.23 -12.00 26.43
CA TYR A 305 -4.87 -12.40 25.07
C TYR A 305 -3.37 -12.53 24.83
N LEU A 306 -2.54 -12.00 25.74
CA LEU A 306 -1.09 -12.03 25.64
C LEU A 306 -0.46 -13.19 26.42
N ILE A 307 -1.21 -13.82 27.32
CA ILE A 307 -0.85 -15.05 28.06
C ILE A 307 -1.41 -16.26 27.31
#